data_104de60deda3354029e284da375893e8
#
_entry.id   104de60deda3354029e284da375893e8
#
_cell.length_a   1.000
_cell.length_b   1.000
_cell.length_c   1.000
_cell.angle_alpha   90.00
_cell.angle_beta   90.00
_cell.angle_gamma   90.00
#
_symmetry.space_group_name_H-M   'P 1'
#
loop_
_entity.id
_entity.type
_entity.pdbx_description
1 polymer ?
#
loop_
_entity_poly.entity_id
_entity_poly.type
_entity_poly.pdbx_seq_one_letter_code
_entity_poly.pdbx_strand_id
1 'polypeptide(L)'
;MEAVEADRGGKRANVDWFEKKISTSRICQGLDLDIPKERGYEVTYNETIKGSIEEELADAVIHLLDLAGLRGISLEPAMKDINSDVIDDSADSCVSETFTETIYAISTLPVRYDGLFDFPTTVNDMIVSIFGLAKHLEIDLFWHIEQKMRYNELREKMHGKKY
;
A
#
# COMPACT_ATOMS: atom_id res chain seq x y z
N MET A 1 11.73 3.51 3.43
CA MET A 1 12.07 4.56 4.41
C MET A 1 10.87 5.40 4.83
N GLU A 2 9.98 5.76 3.91
CA GLU A 2 8.80 6.59 4.16
C GLU A 2 7.84 5.97 5.18
N ALA A 3 7.57 4.67 5.14
CA ALA A 3 6.76 3.98 6.15
C ALA A 3 7.32 4.10 7.58
N VAL A 4 8.64 4.03 7.75
CA VAL A 4 9.29 4.21 9.06
C VAL A 4 9.21 5.67 9.55
N GLU A 5 9.24 6.63 8.63
CA GLU A 5 9.04 8.05 8.96
C GLU A 5 7.59 8.32 9.35
N ALA A 6 6.62 7.70 8.66
CA ALA A 6 5.21 7.76 9.01
C ALA A 6 4.95 7.18 10.41
N ASP A 7 5.53 6.01 10.72
CA ASP A 7 5.44 5.39 12.05
C ASP A 7 6.00 6.29 13.15
N ARG A 8 7.21 6.81 12.96
CA ARG A 8 7.83 7.75 13.92
C ARG A 8 7.03 9.03 14.12
N GLY A 9 6.35 9.49 13.07
CA GLY A 9 5.44 10.64 13.10
C GLY A 9 4.06 10.32 13.66
N GLY A 10 3.75 9.07 13.97
CA GLY A 10 2.43 8.62 14.42
C GLY A 10 1.34 8.83 13.36
N LYS A 11 1.72 8.86 12.09
CA LYS A 11 0.79 9.12 10.99
C LYS A 11 0.01 7.86 10.63
N ARG A 12 -1.29 7.89 10.95
CA ARG A 12 -2.25 6.85 10.58
C ARG A 12 -3.31 7.43 9.64
N ALA A 13 -3.79 6.60 8.71
CA ALA A 13 -4.90 6.96 7.84
C ALA A 13 -6.18 7.17 8.65
N ASN A 14 -6.96 8.19 8.28
CA ASN A 14 -8.29 8.42 8.87
C ASN A 14 -9.36 7.97 7.87
N VAL A 15 -9.57 6.65 7.79
CA VAL A 15 -10.48 6.01 6.85
C VAL A 15 -11.92 6.48 7.06
N ASP A 16 -12.40 6.52 8.31
CA ASP A 16 -13.77 6.97 8.62
C ASP A 16 -14.03 8.39 8.12
N TRP A 17 -13.06 9.27 8.29
CA TRP A 17 -13.18 10.66 7.82
C TRP A 17 -13.10 10.77 6.30
N PHE A 18 -12.23 9.95 5.68
CA PHE A 18 -12.15 9.84 4.22
C PHE A 18 -13.50 9.42 3.63
N GLU A 19 -14.07 8.31 4.08
CA GLU A 19 -15.34 7.78 3.59
C GLU A 19 -16.50 8.77 3.82
N LYS A 20 -16.54 9.38 4.99
CA LYS A 20 -17.52 10.41 5.31
C LYS A 20 -17.43 11.60 4.35
N LYS A 21 -16.24 12.11 4.07
CA LYS A 21 -16.03 13.20 3.11
C LYS A 21 -16.42 12.80 1.70
N ILE A 22 -16.01 11.61 1.24
CA ILE A 22 -16.36 11.11 -0.09
C ILE A 22 -17.88 11.01 -0.25
N SER A 23 -18.60 10.54 0.77
CA SER A 23 -20.05 10.34 0.71
C SER A 23 -20.88 11.60 0.93
N THR A 24 -20.36 12.64 1.59
CA THR A 24 -21.13 13.83 1.99
C THR A 24 -20.73 15.13 1.28
N SER A 25 -19.49 15.22 0.77
CA SER A 25 -19.00 16.41 0.09
C SER A 25 -19.69 16.59 -1.26
N ARG A 26 -20.26 17.79 -1.51
CA ARG A 26 -20.89 18.15 -2.79
C ARG A 26 -19.90 18.02 -3.95
N ILE A 27 -18.62 18.37 -3.74
CA ILE A 27 -17.57 18.26 -4.76
C ILE A 27 -17.31 16.79 -5.07
N CYS A 28 -17.11 15.93 -4.06
CA CYS A 28 -16.86 14.51 -4.27
C CYS A 28 -18.05 13.80 -4.93
N GLN A 29 -19.27 14.29 -4.70
CA GLN A 29 -20.50 13.80 -5.34
C GLN A 29 -20.72 14.35 -6.77
N GLY A 30 -19.84 15.27 -7.24
CA GLY A 30 -20.00 15.90 -8.56
C GLY A 30 -21.19 16.86 -8.64
N LEU A 31 -21.66 17.38 -7.52
CA LEU A 31 -22.77 18.34 -7.42
C LEU A 31 -22.30 19.79 -7.48
N ASP A 32 -21.00 20.02 -7.55
CA ASP A 32 -20.40 21.31 -7.79
C ASP A 32 -20.02 21.41 -9.27
N LEU A 33 -20.55 22.41 -9.96
CA LEU A 33 -20.35 22.58 -11.41
C LEU A 33 -19.01 23.24 -11.73
N ASP A 34 -18.39 23.91 -10.77
CA ASP A 34 -17.15 24.67 -10.95
C ASP A 34 -15.91 23.83 -10.60
N ILE A 35 -16.08 22.76 -9.81
CA ILE A 35 -14.98 21.93 -9.32
C ILE A 35 -15.21 20.46 -9.70
N PRO A 36 -14.30 19.84 -10.47
CA PRO A 36 -14.42 18.42 -10.80
C PRO A 36 -14.40 17.52 -9.55
N LYS A 37 -15.21 16.45 -9.55
CA LYS A 37 -15.26 15.48 -8.44
C LYS A 37 -13.90 14.83 -8.15
N GLU A 38 -13.08 14.68 -9.17
CA GLU A 38 -11.71 14.17 -9.09
C GLU A 38 -10.86 15.04 -8.17
N ARG A 39 -11.04 16.37 -8.24
CA ARG A 39 -10.35 17.30 -7.34
C ARG A 39 -10.80 17.14 -5.89
N GLY A 40 -12.09 16.89 -5.67
CA GLY A 40 -12.62 16.59 -4.33
C GLY A 40 -12.00 15.35 -3.73
N TYR A 41 -11.87 14.27 -4.54
CA TYR A 41 -11.21 13.05 -4.12
C TYR A 41 -9.73 13.30 -3.78
N GLU A 42 -8.97 13.95 -4.67
CA GLU A 42 -7.55 14.25 -4.46
C GLU A 42 -7.29 15.03 -3.16
N VAL A 43 -8.09 16.07 -2.92
CA VAL A 43 -7.98 16.87 -1.69
C VAL A 43 -8.28 16.01 -0.45
N THR A 44 -9.38 15.24 -0.50
CA THR A 44 -9.75 14.37 0.63
C THR A 44 -8.68 13.32 0.91
N TYR A 45 -8.12 12.69 -0.12
CA TYR A 45 -7.03 11.73 0.01
C TYR A 45 -5.79 12.36 0.66
N ASN A 46 -5.38 13.53 0.18
CA ASN A 46 -4.22 14.25 0.72
C ASN A 46 -4.37 14.63 2.20
N GLU A 47 -5.61 14.91 2.64
CA GLU A 47 -5.88 15.32 4.02
C GLU A 47 -6.01 14.14 4.99
N THR A 48 -6.40 12.97 4.51
CA THR A 48 -6.83 11.86 5.38
C THR A 48 -5.98 10.60 5.28
N ILE A 49 -5.36 10.35 4.13
CA ILE A 49 -4.65 9.09 3.84
C ILE A 49 -3.16 9.32 3.58
N LYS A 50 -2.83 10.35 2.79
CA LYS A 50 -1.48 10.55 2.28
C LYS A 50 -0.41 10.66 3.37
N GLY A 51 0.70 9.93 3.18
CA GLY A 51 1.85 9.87 4.08
C GLY A 51 1.55 9.11 5.38
N SER A 52 0.50 8.29 5.42
CA SER A 52 0.23 7.36 6.52
C SER A 52 0.99 6.03 6.33
N ILE A 53 1.16 5.27 7.40
CA ILE A 53 1.74 3.91 7.34
C ILE A 53 0.98 3.07 6.33
N GLU A 54 -0.34 3.14 6.34
CA GLU A 54 -1.24 2.38 5.47
C GLU A 54 -0.98 2.70 3.99
N GLU A 55 -0.83 3.99 3.66
CA GLU A 55 -0.52 4.41 2.29
C GLU A 55 0.85 3.93 1.85
N GLU A 56 1.86 4.04 2.71
CA GLU A 56 3.24 3.67 2.37
C GLU A 56 3.40 2.15 2.18
N LEU A 57 2.67 1.34 2.97
CA LEU A 57 2.64 -0.12 2.75
C LEU A 57 1.92 -0.47 1.43
N ALA A 58 0.83 0.20 1.11
CA ALA A 58 0.12 0.02 -0.16
C ALA A 58 1.00 0.40 -1.35
N ASP A 59 1.72 1.52 -1.27
CA ASP A 59 2.63 1.97 -2.31
C ASP A 59 3.78 0.97 -2.53
N ALA A 60 4.33 0.41 -1.47
CA ALA A 60 5.37 -0.62 -1.55
C ALA A 60 4.88 -1.87 -2.31
N VAL A 61 3.65 -2.34 -2.05
CA VAL A 61 3.06 -3.47 -2.81
C VAL A 61 2.87 -3.10 -4.28
N ILE A 62 2.34 -1.92 -4.59
CA ILE A 62 2.15 -1.45 -5.98
C ILE A 62 3.50 -1.46 -6.71
N HIS A 63 4.56 -0.93 -6.12
CA HIS A 63 5.89 -0.92 -6.72
C HIS A 63 6.48 -2.33 -6.94
N LEU A 64 6.23 -3.27 -6.03
CA LEU A 64 6.64 -4.67 -6.20
C LEU A 64 5.86 -5.35 -7.34
N LEU A 65 4.56 -5.07 -7.48
CA LEU A 65 3.73 -5.56 -8.56
C LEU A 65 4.16 -4.97 -9.91
N ASP A 66 4.46 -3.68 -9.97
CA ASP A 66 5.00 -3.02 -11.17
C ASP A 66 6.34 -3.63 -11.59
N LEU A 67 7.23 -3.87 -10.63
CA LEU A 67 8.52 -4.53 -10.86
C LEU A 67 8.35 -5.94 -11.42
N ALA A 68 7.41 -6.71 -10.87
CA ALA A 68 7.07 -8.04 -11.37
C ALA A 68 6.53 -7.98 -12.81
N GLY A 69 5.62 -7.05 -13.09
CA GLY A 69 5.08 -6.80 -14.43
C GLY A 69 6.15 -6.45 -15.46
N LEU A 70 7.07 -5.54 -15.11
CA LEU A 70 8.20 -5.14 -15.97
C LEU A 70 9.16 -6.31 -16.28
N ARG A 71 9.27 -7.28 -15.37
CA ARG A 71 10.09 -8.48 -15.54
C ARG A 71 9.35 -9.65 -16.15
N GLY A 72 8.06 -9.52 -16.45
CA GLY A 72 7.21 -10.60 -16.97
C GLY A 72 7.03 -11.75 -15.97
N ILE A 73 7.09 -11.47 -14.67
CA ILE A 73 6.92 -12.44 -13.59
C ILE A 73 5.44 -12.66 -13.35
N SER A 74 5.00 -13.93 -13.38
CA SER A 74 3.67 -14.28 -12.89
C SER A 74 3.69 -14.39 -11.37
N LEU A 75 2.89 -13.56 -10.71
CA LEU A 75 2.65 -13.62 -9.26
C LEU A 75 1.37 -14.40 -8.92
N GLU A 76 0.80 -15.14 -9.87
CA GLU A 76 -0.41 -15.93 -9.64
C GLU A 76 -0.29 -16.90 -8.45
N PRO A 77 0.85 -17.56 -8.22
CA PRO A 77 1.04 -18.36 -7.01
C PRO A 77 0.96 -17.52 -5.72
N ALA A 78 1.60 -16.34 -5.72
CA ALA A 78 1.61 -15.42 -4.59
C ALA A 78 0.22 -14.91 -4.23
N MET A 79 -0.57 -14.57 -5.23
CA MET A 79 -1.94 -14.08 -5.02
C MET A 79 -2.86 -15.15 -4.42
N LYS A 80 -2.55 -16.43 -4.58
CA LYS A 80 -3.26 -17.54 -3.91
C LYS A 80 -2.90 -17.63 -2.42
N ASP A 81 -1.66 -17.30 -2.07
CA ASP A 81 -1.16 -17.36 -0.70
C ASP A 81 -1.61 -16.17 0.15
N ILE A 82 -2.03 -15.06 -0.46
CA ILE A 82 -2.50 -13.84 0.25
C ILE A 82 -3.72 -14.12 1.18
N ASN A 83 -4.51 -15.16 0.90
CA ASN A 83 -5.64 -15.59 1.75
C ASN A 83 -5.37 -16.90 2.49
N SER A 84 -4.11 -17.28 2.68
CA SER A 84 -3.71 -18.56 3.29
C SER A 84 -3.14 -18.37 4.69
N ASP A 85 -2.91 -19.48 5.37
CA ASP A 85 -2.24 -19.55 6.68
C ASP A 85 -0.84 -18.88 6.67
N VAL A 86 -0.23 -18.72 5.49
CA VAL A 86 1.08 -18.06 5.31
C VAL A 86 1.04 -16.59 5.73
N ILE A 87 -0.08 -15.89 5.48
CA ILE A 87 -0.24 -14.50 5.96
C ILE A 87 -0.38 -14.47 7.47
N ASP A 88 -1.06 -15.46 8.07
CA ASP A 88 -1.20 -15.57 9.52
C ASP A 88 0.15 -15.83 10.17
N ASP A 89 0.92 -16.76 9.66
CA ASP A 89 2.29 -17.05 10.13
C ASP A 89 3.19 -15.81 9.99
N SER A 90 3.07 -15.08 8.88
CA SER A 90 3.80 -13.84 8.67
C SER A 90 3.40 -12.73 9.66
N ALA A 91 2.10 -12.60 9.97
CA ALA A 91 1.60 -11.65 10.96
C ALA A 91 2.08 -12.00 12.37
N ASP A 92 2.05 -13.28 12.73
CA ASP A 92 2.54 -13.78 14.02
C ASP A 92 4.03 -13.52 14.22
N SER A 93 4.83 -13.58 13.16
CA SER A 93 6.25 -13.25 13.22
C SER A 93 6.54 -11.79 13.60
N CYS A 94 5.58 -10.88 13.36
CA CYS A 94 5.72 -9.46 13.71
C CYS A 94 5.50 -9.16 15.21
N VAL A 95 4.91 -10.09 15.99
CA VAL A 95 4.49 -9.84 17.38
C VAL A 95 5.65 -9.45 18.31
N SER A 96 6.84 -9.98 18.07
CA SER A 96 8.03 -9.74 18.90
C SER A 96 8.95 -8.64 18.37
N GLU A 97 8.62 -8.03 17.22
CA GLU A 97 9.46 -7.06 16.53
C GLU A 97 8.84 -5.67 16.58
N THR A 98 9.68 -4.65 16.57
CA THR A 98 9.23 -3.28 16.32
C THR A 98 8.92 -3.10 14.83
N PHE A 99 8.06 -2.12 14.51
CA PHE A 99 7.75 -1.78 13.12
C PHE A 99 9.02 -1.58 12.26
N THR A 100 10.01 -0.85 12.80
CA THR A 100 11.28 -0.61 12.09
C THR A 100 12.05 -1.90 11.83
N GLU A 101 12.10 -2.84 12.80
CA GLU A 101 12.76 -4.14 12.62
C GLU A 101 12.07 -4.97 11.55
N THR A 102 10.75 -5.01 11.57
CA THR A 102 9.96 -5.72 10.54
C THR A 102 10.21 -5.13 9.14
N ILE A 103 10.14 -3.80 8.99
CA ILE A 103 10.44 -3.14 7.70
C ILE A 103 11.88 -3.42 7.25
N TYR A 104 12.84 -3.40 8.17
CA TYR A 104 14.23 -3.77 7.85
C TYR A 104 14.32 -5.24 7.38
N ALA A 105 13.66 -6.16 8.08
CA ALA A 105 13.63 -7.57 7.71
C ALA A 105 13.05 -7.78 6.30
N ILE A 106 11.93 -7.14 5.97
CA ILE A 106 11.30 -7.20 4.64
C ILE A 106 12.23 -6.61 3.56
N SER A 107 12.76 -5.41 3.78
CA SER A 107 13.58 -4.70 2.78
C SER A 107 14.91 -5.38 2.49
N THR A 108 15.41 -6.22 3.40
CA THR A 108 16.67 -6.96 3.23
C THR A 108 16.48 -8.37 2.66
N LEU A 109 15.24 -8.84 2.42
CA LEU A 109 14.98 -10.14 1.79
C LEU A 109 15.77 -10.35 0.50
N PRO A 110 15.86 -9.39 -0.45
CA PRO A 110 16.62 -9.59 -1.68
C PRO A 110 18.10 -9.92 -1.43
N VAL A 111 18.71 -9.30 -0.42
CA VAL A 111 20.12 -9.54 -0.08
C VAL A 111 20.30 -10.88 0.65
N ARG A 112 19.37 -11.23 1.54
CA ARG A 112 19.42 -12.50 2.28
C ARG A 112 19.14 -13.72 1.40
N TYR A 113 18.36 -13.54 0.34
CA TYR A 113 17.96 -14.58 -0.59
C TYR A 113 18.91 -14.70 -1.79
N ASP A 114 19.88 -13.80 -1.92
CA ASP A 114 20.86 -13.85 -3.00
C ASP A 114 21.57 -15.19 -3.06
N GLY A 115 21.46 -15.86 -4.23
CA GLY A 115 22.01 -17.20 -4.45
C GLY A 115 21.25 -18.36 -3.78
N LEU A 116 20.16 -18.11 -3.02
CA LEU A 116 19.34 -19.14 -2.37
C LEU A 116 18.00 -19.33 -3.06
N PHE A 117 17.34 -18.24 -3.42
CA PHE A 117 16.04 -18.22 -4.07
C PHE A 117 16.08 -17.39 -5.34
N ASP A 118 15.17 -17.67 -6.26
CA ASP A 118 15.02 -16.87 -7.46
C ASP A 118 14.30 -15.54 -7.18
N PHE A 119 14.39 -14.63 -8.14
CA PHE A 119 13.81 -13.30 -8.00
C PHE A 119 12.28 -13.31 -7.86
N PRO A 120 11.50 -14.15 -8.59
CA PRO A 120 10.07 -14.30 -8.37
C PRO A 120 9.70 -14.67 -6.94
N THR A 121 10.37 -15.66 -6.36
CA THR A 121 10.16 -16.07 -4.96
C THR A 121 10.45 -14.93 -4.00
N THR A 122 11.56 -14.21 -4.21
CA THR A 122 11.90 -13.05 -3.37
C THR A 122 10.82 -11.97 -3.39
N VAL A 123 10.32 -11.60 -4.59
CA VAL A 123 9.26 -10.59 -4.73
C VAL A 123 7.97 -11.07 -4.06
N ASN A 124 7.63 -12.35 -4.26
CA ASN A 124 6.48 -12.97 -3.61
C ASN A 124 6.54 -12.86 -2.09
N ASP A 125 7.68 -13.27 -1.49
CA ASP A 125 7.85 -13.28 -0.05
C ASP A 125 7.86 -11.87 0.54
N MET A 126 8.36 -10.87 -0.20
CA MET A 126 8.24 -9.46 0.21
C MET A 126 6.77 -9.02 0.27
N ILE A 127 5.97 -9.35 -0.75
CA ILE A 127 4.55 -9.00 -0.80
C ILE A 127 3.81 -9.69 0.36
N VAL A 128 4.00 -11.00 0.54
CA VAL A 128 3.40 -11.77 1.63
C VAL A 128 3.76 -11.17 2.99
N SER A 129 5.02 -10.81 3.21
CA SER A 129 5.48 -10.19 4.45
C SER A 129 4.85 -8.81 4.70
N ILE A 130 4.63 -8.00 3.66
CA ILE A 130 3.92 -6.72 3.80
C ILE A 130 2.45 -6.94 4.17
N PHE A 131 1.78 -7.94 3.57
CA PHE A 131 0.42 -8.31 3.95
C PHE A 131 0.34 -8.85 5.38
N GLY A 132 1.31 -9.65 5.82
CA GLY A 132 1.43 -10.11 7.20
C GLY A 132 1.57 -8.95 8.18
N LEU A 133 2.46 -7.99 7.90
CA LEU A 133 2.61 -6.78 8.70
C LEU A 133 1.32 -5.95 8.73
N ALA A 134 0.66 -5.76 7.59
CA ALA A 134 -0.61 -5.04 7.53
C ALA A 134 -1.69 -5.73 8.39
N LYS A 135 -1.78 -7.06 8.32
CA LYS A 135 -2.69 -7.85 9.16
C LYS A 135 -2.38 -7.69 10.65
N HIS A 136 -1.10 -7.76 11.05
CA HIS A 136 -0.66 -7.52 12.42
C HIS A 136 -1.06 -6.13 12.94
N LEU A 137 -1.06 -5.13 12.06
CA LEU A 137 -1.45 -3.75 12.38
C LEU A 137 -2.95 -3.46 12.21
N GLU A 138 -3.76 -4.48 11.91
CA GLU A 138 -5.21 -4.38 11.65
C GLU A 138 -5.54 -3.44 10.48
N ILE A 139 -4.69 -3.41 9.43
CA ILE A 139 -4.84 -2.59 8.24
C ILE A 139 -5.51 -3.38 7.12
N ASP A 140 -6.61 -2.86 6.57
CA ASP A 140 -7.16 -3.35 5.29
C ASP A 140 -6.30 -2.87 4.12
N LEU A 141 -5.22 -3.61 3.86
CA LEU A 141 -4.24 -3.23 2.85
C LEU A 141 -4.82 -3.25 1.42
N PHE A 142 -5.79 -4.14 1.13
CA PHE A 142 -6.45 -4.17 -0.18
C PHE A 142 -7.21 -2.87 -0.46
N TRP A 143 -7.97 -2.40 0.52
CA TRP A 143 -8.66 -1.11 0.42
C TRP A 143 -7.67 0.03 0.17
N HIS A 144 -6.55 0.06 0.90
CA HIS A 144 -5.53 1.11 0.74
C HIS A 144 -4.84 1.06 -0.62
N ILE A 145 -4.55 -0.14 -1.16
CA ILE A 145 -4.02 -0.33 -2.51
C ILE A 145 -5.01 0.24 -3.55
N GLU A 146 -6.29 -0.09 -3.44
CA GLU A 146 -7.32 0.42 -4.36
C GLU A 146 -7.41 1.95 -4.33
N GLN A 147 -7.43 2.55 -3.14
CA GLN A 147 -7.47 4.01 -3.01
C GLN A 147 -6.20 4.67 -3.56
N LYS A 148 -5.03 4.09 -3.31
CA LYS A 148 -3.74 4.58 -3.83
C LYS A 148 -3.68 4.51 -5.35
N MET A 149 -4.08 3.41 -5.96
CA MET A 149 -4.14 3.26 -7.42
C MET A 149 -5.05 4.34 -8.03
N ARG A 150 -6.24 4.51 -7.47
CA ARG A 150 -7.18 5.57 -7.90
C ARG A 150 -6.58 6.97 -7.78
N TYR A 151 -5.89 7.26 -6.69
CA TYR A 151 -5.20 8.53 -6.50
C TYR A 151 -4.11 8.76 -7.54
N ASN A 152 -3.30 7.74 -7.85
CA ASN A 152 -2.25 7.81 -8.85
C ASN A 152 -2.82 8.06 -10.26
N GLU A 153 -3.87 7.36 -10.67
CA GLU A 153 -4.57 7.59 -11.94
C GLU A 153 -5.09 9.03 -12.10
N LEU A 154 -5.63 9.60 -11.03
CA LEU A 154 -6.13 10.98 -11.06
C LEU A 154 -4.99 12.00 -11.18
N ARG A 155 -3.86 11.76 -10.51
CA ARG A 155 -2.67 12.62 -10.63
C ARG A 155 -2.13 12.65 -12.05
N GLU A 156 -2.05 11.52 -12.73
CA GLU A 156 -1.61 11.44 -14.13
C GLU A 156 -2.51 12.27 -15.05
N LYS A 157 -3.82 12.14 -14.89
CA LYS A 157 -4.81 12.90 -15.69
C LYS A 157 -4.72 14.41 -15.47
N MET A 158 -4.49 14.84 -14.23
CA MET A 158 -4.51 16.25 -13.85
C MET A 158 -3.18 16.97 -14.07
N HIS A 159 -2.06 16.27 -14.06
CA HIS A 159 -0.72 16.88 -14.11
C HIS A 159 0.07 16.56 -15.39
N GLY A 160 -0.49 15.79 -16.32
CA GLY A 160 0.11 15.52 -17.64
C GLY A 160 1.48 14.85 -17.59
N LYS A 161 1.88 14.28 -16.47
CA LYS A 161 3.14 13.54 -16.37
C LYS A 161 2.94 12.14 -16.94
N LYS A 162 3.53 11.90 -18.11
CA LYS A 162 3.84 10.54 -18.57
C LYS A 162 5.08 10.07 -17.82
N TYR A 163 5.01 8.90 -17.22
CA TYR A 163 6.20 8.18 -16.75
C TYR A 163 7.03 7.71 -17.93
#